data_e5928a86d303c606a6b0e6c13e37ffb0
#
_entry.id   e5928a86d303c606a6b0e6c13e37ffb0
#
_cell.length_a   1.000
_cell.length_b   1.000
_cell.length_c   1.000
_cell.angle_alpha   90.00
_cell.angle_beta   90.00
_cell.angle_gamma   90.00
#
_symmetry.space_group_name_H-M   'P 1'
#
loop_
_entity.id
_entity.type
_entity.pdbx_description
1 polymer ?
#
loop_
_entity_poly.entity_id
_entity_poly.type
_entity_poly.pdbx_seq_one_letter_code
_entity_poly.pdbx_strand_id
1 'polypeptide(L)'
;MLKSSLLLFFTVTVGLTGCSYRYYAGDLQPLSEAEQGENKEVADDGSVTYNQARLAITLRPMTDAELNRQFSAYSNQGAESPNPYTFGNSEYFRTGDTPKRWTVFRLNVSNYEYPKVYLDPERVYITTSNGRKYYALNREQLSIYYRRYAGGGSGGDGPGIPGNAFITWKERDGILRKTMYPNEQIFSAQESQGYIVFEPLAHDVQLLTVHIDDIVVRFDYKGDPVETTDVEVLFQREIGRVYPDGSKVANNSVK
;
A
#
# COMPACT_ATOMS: atom_id res chain seq x y z
N MET A 1 70.13 41.64 -4.55
CA MET A 1 69.89 40.46 -3.72
C MET A 1 68.39 40.37 -3.39
N LEU A 2 67.63 39.61 -4.17
CA LEU A 2 66.18 39.44 -4.02
C LEU A 2 65.95 38.16 -3.25
N LYS A 3 65.33 38.25 -2.04
CA LYS A 3 64.90 37.09 -1.28
C LYS A 3 63.47 36.78 -1.68
N SER A 4 63.28 35.70 -2.42
CA SER A 4 61.97 35.12 -2.74
C SER A 4 61.47 34.36 -1.50
N SER A 5 60.39 34.86 -0.86
CA SER A 5 59.62 34.12 0.15
C SER A 5 58.59 33.26 -0.58
N LEU A 6 58.79 31.95 -0.53
CA LEU A 6 57.84 30.94 -1.02
C LEU A 6 56.79 30.71 0.04
N LEU A 7 55.58 31.25 -0.17
CA LEU A 7 54.42 31.04 0.70
C LEU A 7 53.78 29.73 0.32
N LEU A 8 53.94 28.71 1.17
CA LEU A 8 53.32 27.39 1.00
C LEU A 8 51.85 27.47 1.45
N PHE A 9 50.91 27.56 0.50
CA PHE A 9 49.48 27.47 0.81
C PHE A 9 49.13 26.01 1.04
N PHE A 10 48.96 25.63 2.32
CA PHE A 10 48.39 24.32 2.71
C PHE A 10 46.88 24.41 2.62
N THR A 11 46.28 24.04 1.50
CA THR A 11 44.83 23.88 1.37
C THR A 11 44.42 22.61 2.08
N VAL A 12 43.90 22.77 3.31
CA VAL A 12 43.20 21.70 4.00
C VAL A 12 41.84 21.51 3.34
N THR A 13 41.77 20.54 2.44
CA THR A 13 40.49 20.01 1.93
C THR A 13 39.85 19.22 3.04
N VAL A 14 38.99 19.89 3.84
CA VAL A 14 38.04 19.22 4.72
C VAL A 14 37.05 18.49 3.83
N GLY A 15 37.27 17.21 3.63
CA GLY A 15 36.32 16.31 2.98
C GLY A 15 35.04 16.30 3.80
N LEU A 16 34.03 17.05 3.36
CA LEU A 16 32.67 16.90 3.80
C LEU A 16 32.17 15.53 3.33
N THR A 17 32.54 14.47 4.03
CA THR A 17 31.85 13.19 3.92
C THR A 17 30.47 13.41 4.53
N GLY A 18 29.57 13.97 3.73
CA GLY A 18 28.16 14.02 4.09
C GLY A 18 27.71 12.59 4.33
N CYS A 19 27.28 12.27 5.56
CA CYS A 19 26.65 10.99 5.86
C CYS A 19 25.40 10.86 4.99
N SER A 20 25.57 10.35 3.79
CA SER A 20 24.47 10.00 2.91
C SER A 20 23.80 8.77 3.48
N TYR A 21 22.55 8.89 3.88
CA TYR A 21 21.71 7.75 4.27
C TYR A 21 20.42 7.80 3.45
N ARG A 22 19.77 6.67 3.34
CA ARG A 22 18.41 6.56 2.79
C ARG A 22 17.48 6.03 3.88
N TYR A 23 16.24 6.44 3.77
CA TYR A 23 15.21 5.89 4.63
C TYR A 23 14.77 4.52 4.11
N TYR A 24 14.45 3.61 5.03
CA TYR A 24 13.76 2.37 4.72
C TYR A 24 12.52 2.22 5.58
N ALA A 25 11.57 1.46 5.07
CA ALA A 25 10.41 1.02 5.80
C ALA A 25 10.20 -0.47 5.50
N GLY A 26 10.06 -1.26 6.54
CA GLY A 26 9.76 -2.68 6.45
C GLY A 26 8.32 -2.96 6.03
N ASP A 27 7.96 -4.22 5.97
CA ASP A 27 6.60 -4.64 5.70
C ASP A 27 5.70 -4.38 6.91
N LEU A 28 4.41 -4.15 6.62
CA LEU A 28 3.39 -3.96 7.65
C LEU A 28 3.14 -5.27 8.39
N GLN A 29 3.04 -5.17 9.70
CA GLN A 29 2.67 -6.25 10.61
C GLN A 29 1.52 -5.78 11.49
N PRO A 30 0.56 -6.63 11.85
CA PRO A 30 -0.46 -6.25 12.81
C PRO A 30 0.17 -6.02 14.20
N LEU A 31 -0.45 -5.16 14.99
CA LEU A 31 -0.18 -5.13 16.43
C LEU A 31 -0.66 -6.44 17.07
N SER A 32 -0.24 -6.69 18.30
CA SER A 32 -0.70 -7.86 19.04
C SER A 32 -2.22 -7.86 19.23
N GLU A 33 -2.81 -9.02 19.40
CA GLU A 33 -4.26 -9.17 19.61
C GLU A 33 -4.77 -8.32 20.77
N ALA A 34 -4.00 -8.23 21.86
CA ALA A 34 -4.34 -7.39 23.00
C ALA A 34 -4.39 -5.88 22.67
N GLU A 35 -3.60 -5.43 21.70
CA GLU A 35 -3.58 -4.03 21.25
C GLU A 35 -4.62 -3.75 20.16
N GLN A 36 -5.11 -4.78 19.46
CA GLN A 36 -6.15 -4.63 18.46
C GLN A 36 -7.53 -4.27 19.05
N GLY A 37 -7.75 -4.61 20.31
CA GLY A 37 -9.05 -4.42 20.99
C GLY A 37 -9.98 -5.62 20.84
N GLU A 38 -11.24 -5.44 21.29
CA GLU A 38 -12.21 -6.53 21.37
C GLU A 38 -12.62 -7.10 20.00
N ASN A 39 -13.01 -8.36 19.98
CA ASN A 39 -13.54 -9.09 18.82
C ASN A 39 -12.57 -9.19 17.62
N LYS A 40 -11.27 -9.12 17.87
CA LYS A 40 -10.25 -9.23 16.83
C LYS A 40 -9.27 -10.34 17.15
N GLU A 41 -8.94 -11.12 16.13
CA GLU A 41 -7.96 -12.18 16.16
C GLU A 41 -6.82 -11.84 15.20
N VAL A 42 -5.58 -12.09 15.61
CA VAL A 42 -4.37 -11.90 14.80
C VAL A 42 -3.84 -13.26 14.42
N ALA A 43 -3.77 -13.53 13.12
CA ALA A 43 -3.22 -14.79 12.61
C ALA A 43 -1.74 -14.69 12.24
N ASP A 44 -1.06 -15.83 12.19
CA ASP A 44 0.38 -15.94 11.87
C ASP A 44 0.76 -15.40 10.49
N ASP A 45 -0.20 -15.33 9.55
CA ASP A 45 0.02 -14.78 8.22
C ASP A 45 -0.07 -13.25 8.17
N GLY A 46 -0.22 -12.60 9.31
CA GLY A 46 -0.34 -11.16 9.45
C GLY A 46 -1.75 -10.61 9.16
N SER A 47 -2.75 -11.46 9.03
CA SER A 47 -4.14 -11.03 8.92
C SER A 47 -4.73 -10.72 10.30
N VAL A 48 -5.66 -9.77 10.30
CA VAL A 48 -6.51 -9.45 11.47
C VAL A 48 -7.95 -9.66 11.06
N THR A 49 -8.67 -10.47 11.87
CA THR A 49 -10.08 -10.76 11.65
C THR A 49 -10.91 -10.14 12.77
N TYR A 50 -11.80 -9.24 12.38
CA TYR A 50 -12.87 -8.75 13.27
C TYR A 50 -14.07 -9.70 13.17
N ASN A 51 -14.55 -10.15 14.32
CA ASN A 51 -15.69 -11.07 14.45
C ASN A 51 -16.85 -10.41 15.17
N GLN A 52 -18.02 -10.35 14.52
CA GLN A 52 -19.27 -9.93 15.14
C GLN A 52 -20.33 -11.01 14.88
N ALA A 53 -20.62 -11.82 15.89
CA ALA A 53 -21.40 -13.04 15.75
C ALA A 53 -20.81 -13.95 14.64
N ARG A 54 -21.50 -14.14 13.50
CA ARG A 54 -21.00 -14.89 12.34
C ARG A 54 -20.70 -14.02 11.12
N LEU A 55 -20.52 -12.72 11.32
CA LEU A 55 -19.89 -11.80 10.36
C LEU A 55 -18.41 -11.73 10.69
N ALA A 56 -17.57 -12.08 9.74
CA ALA A 56 -16.12 -11.97 9.86
C ALA A 56 -15.57 -11.02 8.78
N ILE A 57 -14.74 -10.05 9.20
CA ILE A 57 -14.08 -9.09 8.33
C ILE A 57 -12.57 -9.23 8.55
N THR A 58 -11.89 -9.78 7.55
CA THR A 58 -10.46 -10.05 7.61
C THR A 58 -9.70 -9.07 6.75
N LEU A 59 -8.71 -8.40 7.34
CA LEU A 59 -7.82 -7.49 6.64
C LEU A 59 -6.38 -7.98 6.76
N ARG A 60 -5.67 -8.06 5.64
CA ARG A 60 -4.27 -8.51 5.57
C ARG A 60 -3.43 -7.57 4.71
N PRO A 61 -2.31 -7.04 5.22
CA PRO A 61 -1.38 -6.29 4.40
C PRO A 61 -0.67 -7.23 3.41
N MET A 62 -0.50 -6.78 2.17
CA MET A 62 0.16 -7.57 1.13
C MET A 62 1.56 -7.03 0.87
N THR A 63 2.54 -7.92 0.83
CA THR A 63 3.91 -7.57 0.42
C THR A 63 4.04 -7.57 -1.11
N ASP A 64 4.99 -6.79 -1.65
CA ASP A 64 5.27 -6.79 -3.08
C ASP A 64 5.72 -8.18 -3.56
N ALA A 65 6.45 -8.92 -2.72
CA ALA A 65 6.89 -10.29 -3.04
C ALA A 65 5.70 -11.25 -3.20
N GLU A 66 4.69 -11.16 -2.33
CA GLU A 66 3.47 -11.96 -2.44
C GLU A 66 2.65 -11.59 -3.68
N LEU A 67 2.47 -10.29 -3.93
CA LEU A 67 1.76 -9.79 -5.10
C LEU A 67 2.47 -10.18 -6.40
N ASN A 68 3.81 -10.11 -6.45
CA ASN A 68 4.58 -10.56 -7.61
C ASN A 68 4.49 -12.07 -7.83
N ARG A 69 4.47 -12.86 -6.76
CA ARG A 69 4.27 -14.32 -6.86
C ARG A 69 2.87 -14.67 -7.33
N GLN A 70 1.84 -13.99 -6.82
CA GLN A 70 0.45 -14.20 -7.22
C GLN A 70 0.19 -13.81 -8.68
N PHE A 71 0.82 -12.73 -9.13
CA PHE A 71 0.76 -12.24 -10.51
C PHE A 71 2.06 -12.51 -11.28
N SER A 72 2.66 -13.68 -11.10
CA SER A 72 4.00 -13.99 -11.63
C SER A 72 4.13 -13.80 -13.14
N ALA A 73 3.09 -14.17 -13.92
CA ALA A 73 3.07 -13.96 -15.37
C ALA A 73 3.09 -12.48 -15.77
N TYR A 74 2.73 -11.58 -14.86
CA TYR A 74 2.62 -10.14 -15.08
C TYR A 74 3.66 -9.31 -14.32
N SER A 75 4.66 -9.95 -13.71
CA SER A 75 5.62 -9.28 -12.81
C SER A 75 7.09 -9.36 -13.26
N ASN A 76 7.36 -9.85 -14.47
CA ASN A 76 8.71 -10.18 -14.94
C ASN A 76 9.30 -9.19 -15.96
N GLN A 77 8.64 -8.04 -16.19
CA GLN A 77 9.05 -7.02 -17.17
C GLN A 77 9.56 -5.73 -16.49
N GLY A 78 10.09 -5.82 -15.28
CA GLY A 78 10.53 -4.64 -14.52
C GLY A 78 9.41 -3.64 -14.30
N ALA A 79 9.71 -2.36 -14.41
CA ALA A 79 8.75 -1.27 -14.19
C ALA A 79 7.58 -1.24 -15.20
N GLU A 80 7.73 -1.90 -16.35
CA GLU A 80 6.69 -2.02 -17.39
C GLU A 80 5.75 -3.21 -17.14
N SER A 81 6.00 -4.00 -16.10
CA SER A 81 5.19 -5.16 -15.74
C SER A 81 3.69 -4.82 -15.71
N PRO A 82 2.83 -5.66 -16.31
CA PRO A 82 1.39 -5.47 -16.26
C PRO A 82 0.77 -5.64 -14.87
N ASN A 83 1.53 -6.15 -13.87
CA ASN A 83 1.06 -6.20 -12.49
C ASN A 83 0.68 -4.78 -12.01
N PRO A 84 -0.61 -4.50 -11.67
CA PRO A 84 -1.03 -3.17 -11.29
C PRO A 84 -0.67 -2.81 -9.84
N TYR A 85 -0.22 -3.75 -9.04
CA TYR A 85 0.01 -3.52 -7.62
C TYR A 85 1.47 -3.21 -7.26
N THR A 86 2.40 -3.61 -8.12
CA THR A 86 3.84 -3.47 -7.88
C THR A 86 4.56 -2.95 -9.12
N PHE A 87 5.85 -2.69 -9.00
CA PHE A 87 6.73 -2.49 -10.16
C PHE A 87 7.32 -3.81 -10.69
N GLY A 88 6.68 -4.96 -10.38
CA GLY A 88 7.17 -6.26 -10.74
C GLY A 88 8.53 -6.56 -10.12
N ASN A 89 9.41 -7.18 -10.91
CA ASN A 89 10.81 -7.49 -10.52
C ASN A 89 11.78 -6.32 -10.77
N SER A 90 11.29 -5.07 -10.77
CA SER A 90 12.14 -3.88 -10.95
C SER A 90 12.97 -3.61 -9.71
N GLU A 91 14.25 -3.37 -9.92
CA GLU A 91 15.18 -2.95 -8.87
C GLU A 91 15.90 -1.66 -9.28
N TYR A 92 16.16 -0.78 -8.34
CA TYR A 92 16.99 0.37 -8.58
C TYR A 92 18.43 -0.07 -8.76
N PHE A 93 19.00 0.21 -9.93
CA PHE A 93 20.36 -0.17 -10.31
C PHE A 93 21.42 0.17 -9.25
N ARG A 94 21.30 1.30 -8.56
CA ARG A 94 22.30 1.76 -7.57
C ARG A 94 22.12 1.15 -6.18
N THR A 95 20.96 0.67 -5.84
CA THR A 95 20.60 0.33 -4.45
C THR A 95 20.07 -1.08 -4.29
N GLY A 96 19.67 -1.74 -5.38
CA GLY A 96 19.02 -3.04 -5.34
C GLY A 96 17.63 -3.03 -4.67
N ASP A 97 17.10 -1.85 -4.32
CA ASP A 97 15.78 -1.77 -3.69
C ASP A 97 14.68 -1.79 -4.75
N THR A 98 13.60 -2.46 -4.44
CA THR A 98 12.37 -2.37 -5.21
C THR A 98 11.50 -1.23 -4.68
N PRO A 99 11.17 -0.21 -5.50
CA PRO A 99 10.28 0.86 -5.06
C PRO A 99 8.89 0.30 -4.82
N LYS A 100 8.22 0.76 -3.76
CA LYS A 100 6.80 0.46 -3.55
C LYS A 100 5.93 1.31 -4.49
N ARG A 101 5.04 0.64 -5.23
CA ARG A 101 4.07 1.33 -6.08
C ARG A 101 2.85 1.77 -5.31
N TRP A 102 2.31 0.87 -4.50
CA TRP A 102 1.11 1.07 -3.70
C TRP A 102 1.24 0.41 -2.33
N THR A 103 0.39 0.80 -1.40
CA THR A 103 0.10 0.03 -0.20
C THR A 103 -1.18 -0.75 -0.45
N VAL A 104 -1.10 -2.07 -0.34
CA VAL A 104 -2.20 -2.97 -0.71
C VAL A 104 -2.60 -3.82 0.48
N PHE A 105 -3.90 -3.88 0.73
CA PHE A 105 -4.49 -4.81 1.68
C PHE A 105 -5.44 -5.77 0.96
N ARG A 106 -5.46 -7.02 1.39
CA ARG A 106 -6.50 -7.96 1.02
C ARG A 106 -7.61 -7.87 2.06
N LEU A 107 -8.82 -7.58 1.61
CA LEU A 107 -10.03 -7.58 2.41
C LEU A 107 -10.85 -8.81 2.07
N ASN A 108 -11.33 -9.52 3.09
CA ASN A 108 -12.27 -10.61 2.96
C ASN A 108 -13.43 -10.38 3.96
N VAL A 109 -14.65 -10.51 3.48
CA VAL A 109 -15.87 -10.41 4.31
C VAL A 109 -16.68 -11.68 4.14
N SER A 110 -16.92 -12.39 5.24
CA SER A 110 -17.74 -13.60 5.30
C SER A 110 -19.01 -13.31 6.08
N ASN A 111 -20.16 -13.33 5.41
CA ASN A 111 -21.45 -13.02 6.02
C ASN A 111 -22.29 -14.28 6.22
N TYR A 112 -22.28 -14.82 7.44
CA TYR A 112 -23.13 -15.93 7.85
C TYR A 112 -24.17 -15.53 8.92
N GLU A 113 -24.29 -14.21 9.20
CA GLU A 113 -25.18 -13.69 10.24
C GLU A 113 -26.36 -12.92 9.66
N TYR A 114 -26.07 -11.93 8.83
CA TYR A 114 -27.05 -10.95 8.37
C TYR A 114 -27.68 -11.35 7.04
N PRO A 115 -28.95 -10.97 6.75
CA PRO A 115 -29.57 -11.23 5.44
C PRO A 115 -28.74 -10.65 4.29
N LYS A 116 -28.16 -9.47 4.49
CA LYS A 116 -27.19 -8.83 3.60
C LYS A 116 -26.32 -7.83 4.37
N VAL A 117 -25.09 -7.67 3.92
CA VAL A 117 -24.12 -6.70 4.40
C VAL A 117 -23.64 -5.85 3.21
N TYR A 118 -23.32 -4.61 3.44
CA TYR A 118 -22.72 -3.76 2.41
C TYR A 118 -21.54 -3.00 3.00
N LEU A 119 -20.41 -3.07 2.31
CA LEU A 119 -19.19 -2.36 2.62
C LEU A 119 -18.76 -1.58 1.38
N ASP A 120 -18.64 -0.26 1.51
CA ASP A 120 -18.14 0.60 0.45
C ASP A 120 -16.62 0.67 0.49
N PRO A 121 -15.90 0.07 -0.47
CA PRO A 121 -14.44 0.08 -0.48
C PRO A 121 -13.84 1.49 -0.63
N GLU A 122 -14.57 2.46 -1.16
CA GLU A 122 -14.11 3.84 -1.33
C GLU A 122 -14.14 4.63 -0.01
N ARG A 123 -14.83 4.13 1.02
CA ARG A 123 -14.86 4.72 2.36
C ARG A 123 -13.74 4.23 3.27
N VAL A 124 -13.02 3.20 2.85
CA VAL A 124 -11.86 2.71 3.60
C VAL A 124 -10.72 3.74 3.55
N TYR A 125 -10.13 4.03 4.70
CA TYR A 125 -9.01 4.96 4.78
C TYR A 125 -8.02 4.57 5.86
N ILE A 126 -6.82 5.12 5.78
CA ILE A 126 -5.76 4.95 6.75
C ILE A 126 -5.53 6.27 7.48
N THR A 127 -5.39 6.22 8.80
CA THR A 127 -4.79 7.28 9.60
C THR A 127 -3.45 6.82 10.16
N THR A 128 -2.53 7.75 10.35
CA THR A 128 -1.19 7.44 10.83
C THR A 128 -0.87 8.22 12.10
N SER A 129 0.04 7.71 12.93
CA SER A 129 0.46 8.35 14.18
C SER A 129 1.03 9.77 13.99
N ASN A 130 1.51 10.10 12.79
CA ASN A 130 2.00 11.44 12.44
C ASN A 130 0.92 12.34 11.78
N GLY A 131 -0.37 11.96 11.87
CA GLY A 131 -1.52 12.76 11.46
C GLY A 131 -1.84 12.75 9.97
N ARG A 132 -1.19 11.92 9.16
CA ARG A 132 -1.55 11.78 7.73
C ARG A 132 -2.77 10.89 7.55
N LYS A 133 -3.50 11.15 6.47
CA LYS A 133 -4.65 10.36 6.05
C LYS A 133 -4.47 9.91 4.59
N TYR A 134 -4.72 8.64 4.32
CA TYR A 134 -4.67 8.04 2.98
C TYR A 134 -6.04 7.43 2.70
N TYR A 135 -6.62 7.75 1.55
CA TYR A 135 -7.91 7.21 1.13
C TYR A 135 -7.70 6.05 0.16
N ALA A 136 -8.61 5.10 0.21
CA ALA A 136 -8.63 4.02 -0.76
C ALA A 136 -8.80 4.58 -2.19
N LEU A 137 -8.03 4.03 -3.11
CA LEU A 137 -8.09 4.36 -4.52
C LEU A 137 -9.06 3.41 -5.21
N ASN A 138 -10.00 3.97 -5.97
CA ASN A 138 -10.89 3.17 -6.78
C ASN A 138 -10.26 2.75 -8.12
N ARG A 139 -10.90 1.82 -8.82
CA ARG A 139 -10.40 1.30 -10.10
C ARG A 139 -10.23 2.40 -11.16
N GLU A 140 -11.12 3.39 -11.17
CA GLU A 140 -11.05 4.48 -12.16
C GLU A 140 -9.81 5.35 -11.94
N GLN A 141 -9.52 5.73 -10.70
CA GLN A 141 -8.32 6.48 -10.33
C GLN A 141 -7.04 5.74 -10.71
N LEU A 142 -6.97 4.43 -10.43
CA LEU A 142 -5.84 3.59 -10.83
C LEU A 142 -5.73 3.44 -12.34
N SER A 143 -6.84 3.28 -13.06
CA SER A 143 -6.86 3.20 -14.52
C SER A 143 -6.37 4.50 -15.16
N ILE A 144 -6.80 5.67 -14.63
CA ILE A 144 -6.31 6.99 -15.07
C ILE A 144 -4.81 7.14 -14.79
N TYR A 145 -4.32 6.72 -13.63
CA TYR A 145 -2.91 6.72 -13.31
C TYR A 145 -2.11 5.95 -14.37
N TYR A 146 -2.50 4.70 -14.67
CA TYR A 146 -1.79 3.88 -15.66
C TYR A 146 -1.90 4.41 -17.08
N ARG A 147 -3.02 5.03 -17.44
CA ARG A 147 -3.20 5.66 -18.75
C ARG A 147 -2.23 6.82 -18.97
N ARG A 148 -1.98 7.63 -17.94
CA ARG A 148 -1.01 8.74 -18.02
C ARG A 148 0.41 8.23 -18.24
N TYR A 149 0.80 7.16 -17.58
CA TYR A 149 2.13 6.53 -17.77
C TYR A 149 2.28 5.83 -19.11
N ALA A 150 1.22 5.30 -19.68
CA ALA A 150 1.24 4.68 -21.00
C ALA A 150 1.44 5.68 -22.14
N GLY A 151 1.07 6.94 -21.95
CA GLY A 151 1.21 8.02 -22.92
C GLY A 151 2.58 8.68 -23.00
N GLY A 152 3.60 8.19 -22.28
CA GLY A 152 4.97 8.71 -22.32
C GLY A 152 5.09 10.18 -21.90
N GLY A 153 4.82 10.47 -20.62
CA GLY A 153 5.32 11.67 -19.90
C GLY A 153 5.09 13.06 -20.48
N SER A 154 4.34 13.21 -21.53
CA SER A 154 3.98 14.50 -22.12
C SER A 154 2.48 14.69 -22.04
N GLY A 155 2.04 15.65 -21.22
CA GLY A 155 0.64 15.95 -20.93
C GLY A 155 -0.17 16.39 -22.17
N GLY A 156 -0.37 15.50 -23.09
CA GLY A 156 -1.18 15.71 -24.28
C GLY A 156 -2.43 14.83 -24.24
N ASP A 157 -3.61 15.45 -24.25
CA ASP A 157 -4.90 14.84 -24.55
C ASP A 157 -4.96 14.32 -26.01
N GLY A 158 -3.92 13.58 -26.46
CA GLY A 158 -3.85 13.05 -27.82
C GLY A 158 -4.44 11.63 -27.91
N PRO A 159 -5.18 11.30 -28.98
CA PRO A 159 -5.63 9.96 -29.25
C PRO A 159 -4.44 9.13 -29.74
N GLY A 160 -3.87 8.30 -28.90
CA GLY A 160 -2.86 7.35 -29.33
C GLY A 160 -1.85 6.99 -28.24
N ILE A 161 -2.27 6.13 -27.32
CA ILE A 161 -1.31 5.37 -26.52
C ILE A 161 -0.57 4.44 -27.50
N PRO A 162 0.78 4.44 -27.58
CA PRO A 162 1.52 3.50 -28.43
C PRO A 162 1.10 2.05 -28.19
N GLY A 163 1.02 1.24 -29.24
CA GLY A 163 0.40 -0.07 -29.22
C GLY A 163 0.71 -0.96 -28.03
N ASN A 164 2.01 -1.15 -27.66
CA ASN A 164 2.39 -1.99 -26.52
C ASN A 164 1.96 -1.39 -25.17
N ALA A 165 2.07 -0.07 -25.00
CA ALA A 165 1.66 0.60 -23.77
C ALA A 165 0.13 0.56 -23.58
N PHE A 166 -0.63 0.58 -24.65
CA PHE A 166 -2.08 0.39 -24.61
C PHE A 166 -2.47 -1.04 -24.19
N ILE A 167 -1.74 -2.04 -24.68
CA ILE A 167 -1.94 -3.44 -24.28
C ILE A 167 -1.68 -3.59 -22.79
N THR A 168 -0.53 -3.11 -22.31
CA THR A 168 -0.15 -3.15 -20.88
C THR A 168 -1.18 -2.42 -19.99
N TRP A 169 -1.67 -1.26 -20.43
CA TRP A 169 -2.73 -0.56 -19.70
C TRP A 169 -4.02 -1.38 -19.60
N LYS A 170 -4.46 -2.00 -20.71
CA LYS A 170 -5.64 -2.87 -20.72
C LYS A 170 -5.48 -4.10 -19.83
N GLU A 171 -4.30 -4.69 -19.82
CA GLU A 171 -4.00 -5.84 -18.95
C GLU A 171 -4.09 -5.44 -17.49
N ARG A 172 -3.50 -4.30 -17.10
CA ARG A 172 -3.62 -3.74 -15.74
C ARG A 172 -5.06 -3.48 -15.34
N ASP A 173 -5.84 -2.80 -16.19
CA ASP A 173 -7.27 -2.54 -15.93
C ASP A 173 -8.07 -3.84 -15.81
N GLY A 174 -7.76 -4.83 -16.64
CA GLY A 174 -8.38 -6.15 -16.60
C GLY A 174 -8.08 -6.92 -15.31
N ILE A 175 -6.85 -6.80 -14.77
CA ILE A 175 -6.48 -7.37 -13.48
C ILE A 175 -7.22 -6.65 -12.35
N LEU A 176 -7.16 -5.31 -12.31
CA LEU A 176 -7.83 -4.49 -11.30
C LEU A 176 -9.32 -4.83 -11.20
N ARG A 177 -10.02 -4.91 -12.34
CA ARG A 177 -11.45 -5.23 -12.39
C ARG A 177 -11.80 -6.58 -11.76
N LYS A 178 -10.88 -7.54 -11.80
CA LYS A 178 -11.10 -8.91 -11.30
C LYS A 178 -10.66 -9.09 -9.85
N THR A 179 -9.80 -8.21 -9.35
CA THR A 179 -9.09 -8.46 -8.10
C THR A 179 -9.24 -7.37 -7.05
N MET A 180 -9.67 -6.17 -7.40
CA MET A 180 -10.08 -5.17 -6.40
C MET A 180 -11.35 -5.63 -5.69
N TYR A 181 -11.49 -5.20 -4.44
CA TYR A 181 -12.68 -5.50 -3.67
C TYR A 181 -13.92 -4.91 -4.36
N PRO A 182 -14.96 -5.74 -4.61
CA PRO A 182 -16.12 -5.29 -5.35
C PRO A 182 -17.01 -4.39 -4.48
N ASN A 183 -17.64 -3.40 -5.11
CA ASN A 183 -18.63 -2.54 -4.46
C ASN A 183 -20.04 -3.15 -4.65
N GLU A 184 -20.33 -4.22 -3.90
CA GLU A 184 -21.60 -4.95 -4.01
C GLU A 184 -22.08 -5.49 -2.66
N GLN A 185 -23.35 -5.83 -2.58
CA GLN A 185 -23.95 -6.40 -1.37
C GLN A 185 -23.54 -7.87 -1.21
N ILE A 186 -23.26 -8.27 0.04
CA ILE A 186 -22.89 -9.64 0.42
C ILE A 186 -24.08 -10.25 1.13
N PHE A 187 -24.75 -11.20 0.49
CA PHE A 187 -25.90 -11.88 1.08
C PHE A 187 -25.49 -12.94 2.09
N SER A 188 -26.48 -13.43 2.86
CA SER A 188 -26.26 -14.49 3.86
C SER A 188 -25.63 -15.72 3.20
N ALA A 189 -24.67 -16.33 3.89
CA ALA A 189 -23.84 -17.44 3.45
C ALA A 189 -22.95 -17.16 2.22
N GLN A 190 -22.65 -15.88 1.97
CA GLN A 190 -21.71 -15.47 0.92
C GLN A 190 -20.44 -14.88 1.52
N GLU A 191 -19.38 -14.95 0.73
CA GLU A 191 -18.10 -14.32 0.97
C GLU A 191 -17.74 -13.40 -0.17
N SER A 192 -17.12 -12.27 0.15
CA SER A 192 -16.56 -11.34 -0.84
C SER A 192 -15.12 -11.04 -0.48
N GLN A 193 -14.23 -11.03 -1.48
CA GLN A 193 -12.82 -10.74 -1.26
C GLN A 193 -12.23 -9.93 -2.40
N GLY A 194 -11.21 -9.14 -2.08
CA GLY A 194 -10.48 -8.36 -3.07
C GLY A 194 -9.42 -7.48 -2.43
N TYR A 195 -8.77 -6.66 -3.26
CA TYR A 195 -7.75 -5.73 -2.81
C TYR A 195 -8.30 -4.33 -2.60
N ILE A 196 -7.88 -3.72 -1.50
CA ILE A 196 -7.98 -2.28 -1.24
C ILE A 196 -6.59 -1.68 -1.46
N VAL A 197 -6.52 -0.62 -2.24
CA VAL A 197 -5.27 0.00 -2.69
C VAL A 197 -5.18 1.42 -2.18
N PHE A 198 -4.03 1.79 -1.64
CA PHE A 198 -3.72 3.14 -1.18
C PHE A 198 -2.43 3.65 -1.84
N GLU A 199 -2.24 4.95 -1.83
CA GLU A 199 -0.93 5.53 -2.15
C GLU A 199 0.17 4.90 -1.29
N PRO A 200 1.42 4.86 -1.79
CA PRO A 200 2.53 4.32 -1.00
C PRO A 200 2.70 5.14 0.27
N LEU A 201 2.74 4.46 1.41
CA LEU A 201 2.95 5.10 2.71
C LEU A 201 4.32 5.76 2.76
N ALA A 202 4.37 6.99 3.23
CA ALA A 202 5.63 7.69 3.42
C ALA A 202 6.55 6.93 4.39
N HIS A 203 7.85 6.99 4.15
CA HIS A 203 8.87 6.23 4.88
C HIS A 203 8.93 6.49 6.39
N ASP A 204 8.37 7.61 6.86
CA ASP A 204 8.31 8.01 8.28
C ASP A 204 7.03 7.52 9.00
N VAL A 205 6.15 6.79 8.32
CA VAL A 205 4.97 6.18 8.92
C VAL A 205 5.38 4.87 9.59
N GLN A 206 5.29 4.80 10.90
CA GLN A 206 5.58 3.61 11.72
C GLN A 206 4.31 2.89 12.15
N LEU A 207 3.35 3.64 12.70
CA LEU A 207 2.06 3.14 13.17
C LEU A 207 0.94 3.70 12.31
N LEU A 208 -0.04 2.86 12.01
CA LEU A 208 -1.24 3.26 11.27
C LEU A 208 -2.46 2.46 11.73
N THR A 209 -3.62 3.06 11.52
CA THR A 209 -4.93 2.43 11.68
C THR A 209 -5.64 2.42 10.35
N VAL A 210 -6.12 1.27 9.93
CA VAL A 210 -7.02 1.15 8.78
C VAL A 210 -8.45 1.21 9.31
N HIS A 211 -9.23 2.15 8.79
CA HIS A 211 -10.64 2.35 9.15
C HIS A 211 -11.53 1.81 8.03
N ILE A 212 -12.50 1.01 8.40
CA ILE A 212 -13.57 0.51 7.53
C ILE A 212 -14.86 0.98 8.18
N ASP A 213 -15.32 2.16 7.77
CA ASP A 213 -16.46 2.82 8.40
C ASP A 213 -17.77 2.52 7.67
N ASP A 214 -18.88 2.70 8.37
CA ASP A 214 -20.24 2.59 7.84
C ASP A 214 -20.55 1.24 7.15
N ILE A 215 -20.07 0.13 7.69
CA ILE A 215 -20.44 -1.20 7.21
C ILE A 215 -21.90 -1.43 7.54
N VAL A 216 -22.75 -1.45 6.54
CA VAL A 216 -24.20 -1.59 6.73
C VAL A 216 -24.55 -3.05 6.99
N VAL A 217 -25.06 -3.35 8.17
CA VAL A 217 -25.45 -4.70 8.60
C VAL A 217 -26.98 -4.90 8.63
N ARG A 218 -27.75 -3.80 8.64
CA ARG A 218 -29.20 -3.87 8.56
C ARG A 218 -29.77 -2.76 7.69
N PHE A 219 -30.79 -3.11 6.93
CA PHE A 219 -31.51 -2.22 6.02
C PHE A 219 -33.00 -2.22 6.38
N ASP A 220 -33.67 -1.14 6.09
CA ASP A 220 -35.12 -1.07 6.17
C ASP A 220 -35.80 -1.74 4.95
N TYR A 221 -37.14 -1.69 4.92
CA TYR A 221 -37.93 -2.27 3.84
C TYR A 221 -37.78 -1.55 2.50
N LYS A 222 -37.23 -0.33 2.49
CA LYS A 222 -36.93 0.44 1.27
C LYS A 222 -35.51 0.18 0.76
N GLY A 223 -34.68 -0.46 1.58
CA GLY A 223 -33.28 -0.70 1.30
C GLY A 223 -32.34 0.38 1.84
N ASP A 224 -32.82 1.30 2.67
CA ASP A 224 -32.00 2.32 3.31
C ASP A 224 -31.26 1.72 4.52
N PRO A 225 -30.00 2.15 4.78
CA PRO A 225 -29.23 1.73 5.95
C PRO A 225 -29.89 2.16 7.25
N VAL A 226 -30.04 1.23 8.22
CA VAL A 226 -30.57 1.51 9.56
C VAL A 226 -29.63 1.11 10.69
N GLU A 227 -28.63 0.30 10.40
CA GLU A 227 -27.61 -0.09 11.36
C GLU A 227 -26.28 -0.27 10.64
N THR A 228 -25.24 0.34 11.20
CA THR A 228 -23.87 0.25 10.71
C THR A 228 -22.93 -0.19 11.82
N THR A 229 -21.79 -0.75 11.43
CA THR A 229 -20.66 -1.03 12.32
C THR A 229 -19.38 -0.51 11.69
N ASP A 230 -18.43 -0.09 12.53
CA ASP A 230 -17.14 0.39 12.12
C ASP A 230 -16.07 -0.59 12.60
N VAL A 231 -15.02 -0.76 11.79
CA VAL A 231 -13.90 -1.64 12.11
C VAL A 231 -12.60 -0.87 11.94
N GLU A 232 -11.81 -0.87 12.99
CA GLU A 232 -10.45 -0.29 12.99
C GLU A 232 -9.43 -1.41 13.15
N VAL A 233 -8.38 -1.42 12.33
CA VAL A 233 -7.32 -2.42 12.42
C VAL A 233 -5.97 -1.71 12.47
N LEU A 234 -5.15 -2.07 13.48
CA LEU A 234 -3.89 -1.43 13.77
C LEU A 234 -2.72 -2.21 13.17
N PHE A 235 -1.85 -1.50 12.48
CA PHE A 235 -0.62 -2.05 11.91
C PHE A 235 0.59 -1.21 12.27
N GLN A 236 1.75 -1.86 12.29
CA GLN A 236 3.04 -1.21 12.47
C GLN A 236 4.05 -1.73 11.45
N ARG A 237 5.12 -0.99 11.27
CA ARG A 237 6.29 -1.44 10.51
C ARG A 237 7.55 -0.83 11.08
N GLU A 238 8.66 -1.51 10.87
CA GLU A 238 9.97 -0.96 11.18
C GLU A 238 10.29 0.17 10.20
N ILE A 239 10.80 1.28 10.72
CA ILE A 239 11.33 2.39 9.92
C ILE A 239 12.74 2.72 10.38
N GLY A 240 13.57 3.23 9.48
CA GLY A 240 14.93 3.57 9.85
C GLY A 240 15.76 4.15 8.72
N ARG A 241 17.08 4.07 8.89
CA ARG A 241 18.07 4.57 7.94
C ARG A 241 19.00 3.45 7.51
N VAL A 242 19.33 3.44 6.22
CA VAL A 242 20.36 2.60 5.64
C VAL A 242 21.52 3.48 5.23
N TYR A 243 22.70 3.18 5.72
CA TYR A 243 23.92 3.88 5.38
C TYR A 243 24.61 3.27 4.14
N PRO A 244 25.56 3.97 3.50
CA PRO A 244 26.24 3.49 2.29
C PRO A 244 27.02 2.18 2.48
N ASP A 245 27.42 1.87 3.71
CA ASP A 245 28.08 0.63 4.10
C ASP A 245 27.10 -0.56 4.27
N GLY A 246 25.79 -0.30 4.05
CA GLY A 246 24.73 -1.30 4.21
C GLY A 246 24.22 -1.46 5.64
N SER A 247 24.81 -0.76 6.62
CA SER A 247 24.31 -0.80 8.00
C SER A 247 22.91 -0.19 8.11
N LYS A 248 22.03 -0.83 8.88
CA LYS A 248 20.67 -0.39 9.15
C LYS A 248 20.56 0.08 10.60
N VAL A 249 19.99 1.25 10.79
CA VAL A 249 19.66 1.80 12.10
C VAL A 249 18.16 2.04 12.15
N ALA A 250 17.46 1.24 12.97
CA ALA A 250 16.02 1.41 13.20
C ALA A 250 15.76 2.68 14.01
N ASN A 251 14.71 3.41 13.69
CA ASN A 251 14.22 4.49 14.52
C ASN A 251 13.36 3.90 15.64
N ASN A 252 13.96 3.64 16.80
CA ASN A 252 13.25 3.20 18.01
C ASN A 252 12.51 4.39 18.66
N SER A 253 11.47 4.90 18.02
CA SER A 253 10.71 6.04 18.52
C SER A 253 9.25 5.69 18.85
N VAL A 254 9.05 4.52 19.50
CA VAL A 254 7.81 4.27 20.25
C VAL A 254 8.20 3.78 21.63
N LYS A 255 8.23 4.71 22.59
CA LYS A 255 8.00 4.44 24.01
C LYS A 255 6.70 5.07 24.39
#